data_5ef6aed56f9aa740e3f91046aff7d8cf
#
_entry.id   5ef6aed56f9aa740e3f91046aff7d8cf
#
_cell.length_a   1.000
_cell.length_b   1.000
_cell.length_c   1.000
_cell.angle_alpha   90.00
_cell.angle_beta   90.00
_cell.angle_gamma   90.00
#
_symmetry.space_group_name_H-M   'P 1'
#
loop_
_entity.id
_entity.type
_entity.pdbx_description
1 polymer ?
#
loop_
_entity_poly.entity_id
_entity_poly.type
_entity_poly.pdbx_seq_one_letter_code
_entity_poly.pdbx_strand_id
1 'polypeptide(L)'
;MPWASVLLVIGAYLVGSIPSAYLLARWRRGIDPRAVGSGNVGASNLRLTVGLWAAVTVAIIDIAQGAVPVWLGLRLGLGEPTAYAAGLAAVVGHNWSVWLSFQGGRGGATTVGAFLVAFPLAAVWIMVFVLVGGAVHWAAPLHAFAVLTVPLWSLALERPPAVLYLALAAIFLMFVKRLEANVRFATPPGERAEVWRNRLLLDRDYR
;
A
#
# COMPACT_ATOMS: atom_id res chain seq x y z
N MET A 1 -24.31 3.02 14.71
CA MET A 1 -24.31 4.50 14.82
C MET A 1 -23.53 5.06 13.65
N PRO A 2 -24.13 5.81 12.70
CA PRO A 2 -23.47 6.23 11.45
C PRO A 2 -22.25 7.14 11.68
N TRP A 3 -22.29 7.99 12.71
CA TRP A 3 -21.15 8.87 13.04
C TRP A 3 -19.88 8.11 13.49
N ALA A 4 -20.01 6.98 14.18
CA ALA A 4 -18.85 6.17 14.60
C ALA A 4 -18.15 5.56 13.37
N SER A 5 -18.89 5.12 12.36
CA SER A 5 -18.34 4.65 11.09
C SER A 5 -17.58 5.76 10.36
N VAL A 6 -18.15 6.96 10.32
CA VAL A 6 -17.50 8.12 9.69
C VAL A 6 -16.21 8.49 10.41
N LEU A 7 -16.23 8.57 11.74
CA LEU A 7 -15.04 8.88 12.54
C LEU A 7 -13.95 7.83 12.39
N LEU A 8 -14.32 6.53 12.33
CA LEU A 8 -13.35 5.47 12.10
C LEU A 8 -12.67 5.61 10.74
N VAL A 9 -13.43 5.86 9.67
CA VAL A 9 -12.89 5.98 8.31
C VAL A 9 -11.97 7.21 8.18
N ILE A 10 -12.39 8.37 8.72
CA ILE A 10 -11.55 9.58 8.75
C ILE A 10 -10.29 9.36 9.57
N GLY A 11 -10.41 8.78 10.77
CA GLY A 11 -9.27 8.48 11.63
C GLY A 11 -8.30 7.49 10.98
N ALA A 12 -8.82 6.47 10.28
CA ALA A 12 -8.02 5.52 9.52
C ALA A 12 -7.23 6.19 8.40
N TYR A 13 -7.83 7.13 7.64
CA TYR A 13 -7.12 7.93 6.65
C TYR A 13 -5.98 8.73 7.29
N LEU A 14 -6.23 9.41 8.41
CA LEU A 14 -5.22 10.23 9.10
C LEU A 14 -4.07 9.37 9.65
N VAL A 15 -4.38 8.21 10.24
CA VAL A 15 -3.37 7.24 10.73
C VAL A 15 -2.57 6.67 9.56
N GLY A 16 -3.23 6.25 8.49
CA GLY A 16 -2.56 5.77 7.27
C GLY A 16 -1.69 6.85 6.61
N SER A 17 -2.06 8.12 6.76
CA SER A 17 -1.29 9.26 6.25
C SER A 17 0.03 9.48 7.00
N ILE A 18 0.24 8.94 8.22
CA ILE A 18 1.49 9.09 8.95
C ILE A 18 2.63 8.49 8.12
N PRO A 19 3.60 9.31 7.65
CA PRO A 19 4.58 8.86 6.67
C PRO A 19 5.80 8.23 7.36
N SER A 20 5.63 6.99 7.85
CA SER A 20 6.61 6.23 8.62
C SER A 20 8.01 6.20 7.96
N ALA A 21 8.05 5.94 6.65
CA ALA A 21 9.29 5.90 5.89
C ALA A 21 9.99 7.27 5.82
N TYR A 22 9.23 8.35 5.60
CA TYR A 22 9.77 9.70 5.57
C TYR A 22 10.35 10.09 6.93
N LEU A 23 9.59 9.86 8.00
CA LEU A 23 10.01 10.21 9.36
C LEU A 23 11.28 9.46 9.75
N LEU A 24 11.35 8.15 9.48
CA LEU A 24 12.52 7.34 9.81
C LEU A 24 13.76 7.73 8.97
N ALA A 25 13.61 8.00 7.66
CA ALA A 25 14.69 8.43 6.80
C ALA A 25 15.25 9.80 7.23
N ARG A 26 14.37 10.75 7.54
CA ARG A 26 14.76 12.08 8.04
C ARG A 26 15.49 11.99 9.37
N TRP A 27 14.96 11.18 10.30
CA TRP A 27 15.57 11.03 11.62
C TRP A 27 16.95 10.37 11.56
N ARG A 28 17.13 9.32 10.72
CA ARG A 28 18.35 8.50 10.74
C ARG A 28 19.43 8.97 9.78
N ARG A 29 19.07 9.60 8.69
CA ARG A 29 19.99 9.97 7.61
C ARG A 29 19.88 11.44 7.17
N GLY A 30 18.89 12.19 7.67
CA GLY A 30 18.64 13.56 7.23
C GLY A 30 18.10 13.67 5.79
N ILE A 31 17.75 12.54 5.14
CA ILE A 31 17.35 12.50 3.73
C ILE A 31 15.83 12.53 3.55
N ASP A 32 15.39 13.03 2.40
CA ASP A 32 14.01 12.89 1.93
C ASP A 32 13.93 11.68 0.99
N PRO A 33 13.19 10.62 1.33
CA PRO A 33 13.09 9.42 0.50
C PRO A 33 12.48 9.68 -0.88
N ARG A 34 11.77 10.81 -1.08
CA ARG A 34 11.22 11.21 -2.38
C ARG A 34 12.31 11.69 -3.34
N ALA A 35 13.46 12.14 -2.81
CA ALA A 35 14.59 12.66 -3.59
C ALA A 35 15.69 11.62 -3.83
N VAL A 36 15.58 10.39 -3.26
CA VAL A 36 16.64 9.38 -3.33
C VAL A 36 16.10 8.00 -3.65
N GLY A 37 16.93 7.14 -4.22
CA GLY A 37 16.59 5.77 -4.56
C GLY A 37 15.46 5.69 -5.58
N SER A 38 14.39 4.96 -5.25
CA SER A 38 13.21 4.84 -6.13
C SER A 38 12.23 6.02 -6.03
N GLY A 39 12.48 7.00 -5.18
CA GLY A 39 11.55 8.11 -4.91
C GLY A 39 10.29 7.71 -4.13
N ASN A 40 10.10 6.42 -3.83
CA ASN A 40 8.94 5.94 -3.10
C ASN A 40 9.06 6.16 -1.59
N VAL A 41 7.98 6.59 -0.94
CA VAL A 41 7.90 6.74 0.52
C VAL A 41 7.42 5.44 1.15
N GLY A 42 8.27 4.41 1.12
CA GLY A 42 7.92 3.09 1.65
C GLY A 42 9.15 2.22 1.96
N ALA A 43 8.90 1.06 2.56
CA ALA A 43 9.90 0.12 3.06
C ALA A 43 10.94 -0.28 2.01
N SER A 44 10.54 -0.51 0.75
CA SER A 44 11.44 -0.93 -0.33
C SER A 44 12.51 0.11 -0.63
N ASN A 45 12.19 1.40 -0.61
CA ASN A 45 13.15 2.47 -0.80
C ASN A 45 14.08 2.62 0.41
N LEU A 46 13.55 2.47 1.62
CA LEU A 46 14.36 2.53 2.84
C LEU A 46 15.36 1.37 2.93
N ARG A 47 15.05 0.20 2.40
CA ARG A 47 16.00 -0.91 2.29
C ARG A 47 17.27 -0.49 1.56
N LEU A 48 17.14 0.30 0.50
CA LEU A 48 18.26 0.76 -0.35
C LEU A 48 19.02 1.96 0.26
N THR A 49 18.28 2.87 0.92
CA THR A 49 18.81 4.19 1.31
C THR A 49 19.23 4.27 2.78
N VAL A 50 18.61 3.48 3.65
CA VAL A 50 18.87 3.47 5.10
C VAL A 50 19.35 2.11 5.59
N GLY A 51 18.74 1.02 5.08
CA GLY A 51 19.11 -0.35 5.42
C GLY A 51 17.92 -1.26 5.73
N LEU A 52 18.20 -2.56 5.87
CA LEU A 52 17.17 -3.59 6.04
C LEU A 52 16.32 -3.39 7.32
N TRP A 53 16.95 -3.05 8.44
CA TRP A 53 16.24 -2.83 9.70
C TRP A 53 15.17 -1.72 9.57
N ALA A 54 15.51 -0.63 8.88
CA ALA A 54 14.58 0.49 8.64
C ALA A 54 13.41 0.05 7.74
N ALA A 55 13.69 -0.74 6.72
CA ALA A 55 12.66 -1.31 5.86
C ALA A 55 11.69 -2.22 6.63
N VAL A 56 12.21 -3.09 7.50
CA VAL A 56 11.39 -3.97 8.35
C VAL A 56 10.54 -3.17 9.32
N THR A 57 11.13 -2.19 10.01
CA THR A 57 10.41 -1.32 10.95
C THR A 57 9.26 -0.60 10.24
N VAL A 58 9.51 0.01 9.09
CA VAL A 58 8.48 0.71 8.30
C VAL A 58 7.42 -0.27 7.80
N ALA A 59 7.80 -1.46 7.31
CA ALA A 59 6.83 -2.45 6.87
C ALA A 59 5.88 -2.88 8.00
N ILE A 60 6.38 -3.08 9.22
CA ILE A 60 5.57 -3.41 10.40
C ILE A 60 4.59 -2.26 10.73
N ILE A 61 5.07 -1.02 10.73
CA ILE A 61 4.21 0.15 10.99
C ILE A 61 3.14 0.27 9.91
N ASP A 62 3.51 0.17 8.64
CA ASP A 62 2.57 0.30 7.51
C ASP A 62 1.53 -0.83 7.51
N ILE A 63 1.91 -2.07 7.88
CA ILE A 63 0.98 -3.19 8.08
C ILE A 63 0.02 -2.87 9.23
N ALA A 64 0.53 -2.37 10.35
CA ALA A 64 -0.32 -1.99 11.48
C ALA A 64 -1.31 -0.87 11.12
N GLN A 65 -0.89 0.12 10.32
CA GLN A 65 -1.78 1.18 9.83
C GLN A 65 -2.97 0.64 9.05
N GLY A 66 -2.80 -0.45 8.29
CA GLY A 66 -3.89 -1.11 7.58
C GLY A 66 -4.72 -2.05 8.46
N ALA A 67 -4.07 -2.81 9.34
CA ALA A 67 -4.71 -3.84 10.16
C ALA A 67 -5.55 -3.25 11.31
N VAL A 68 -5.02 -2.26 12.02
CA VAL A 68 -5.66 -1.71 13.22
C VAL A 68 -7.04 -1.10 12.93
N PRO A 69 -7.25 -0.30 11.87
CA PRO A 69 -8.58 0.23 11.55
C PRO A 69 -9.60 -0.86 11.24
N VAL A 70 -9.21 -1.90 10.49
CA VAL A 70 -10.10 -3.04 10.19
C VAL A 70 -10.46 -3.77 11.47
N TRP A 71 -9.47 -4.12 12.27
CA TRP A 71 -9.68 -4.78 13.55
C TRP A 71 -10.59 -3.97 14.48
N LEU A 72 -10.35 -2.66 14.59
CA LEU A 72 -11.15 -1.76 15.43
C LEU A 72 -12.59 -1.69 14.96
N GLY A 73 -12.83 -1.57 13.65
CA GLY A 73 -14.19 -1.55 13.08
C GLY A 73 -14.99 -2.81 13.40
N LEU A 74 -14.33 -3.98 13.28
CA LEU A 74 -14.94 -5.27 13.65
C LEU A 74 -15.18 -5.37 15.17
N ARG A 75 -14.23 -4.95 16.00
CA ARG A 75 -14.37 -4.97 17.46
C ARG A 75 -15.45 -4.05 18.00
N LEU A 76 -15.65 -2.91 17.35
CA LEU A 76 -16.72 -1.97 17.70
C LEU A 76 -18.10 -2.38 17.14
N GLY A 77 -18.20 -3.51 16.43
CA GLY A 77 -19.45 -4.00 15.85
C GLY A 77 -20.02 -3.11 14.74
N LEU A 78 -19.15 -2.35 14.03
CA LEU A 78 -19.57 -1.45 12.94
C LEU A 78 -19.84 -2.18 11.62
N GLY A 79 -19.68 -3.50 11.60
CA GLY A 79 -19.87 -4.37 10.44
C GLY A 79 -18.66 -4.39 9.48
N GLU A 80 -18.56 -5.49 8.72
CA GLU A 80 -17.47 -5.70 7.76
C GLU A 80 -17.34 -4.58 6.73
N PRO A 81 -18.43 -4.04 6.12
CA PRO A 81 -18.28 -2.98 5.13
C PRO A 81 -17.59 -1.74 5.70
N THR A 82 -17.95 -1.32 6.91
CA THR A 82 -17.31 -0.17 7.58
C THR A 82 -15.86 -0.46 7.93
N ALA A 83 -15.58 -1.64 8.50
CA ALA A 83 -14.24 -2.05 8.88
C ALA A 83 -13.30 -2.08 7.66
N TYR A 84 -13.77 -2.66 6.54
CA TYR A 84 -12.96 -2.75 5.32
C TYR A 84 -12.81 -1.40 4.62
N ALA A 85 -13.84 -0.54 4.67
CA ALA A 85 -13.71 0.85 4.22
C ALA A 85 -12.67 1.62 5.04
N ALA A 86 -12.57 1.38 6.34
CA ALA A 86 -11.51 1.98 7.17
C ALA A 86 -10.11 1.47 6.79
N GLY A 87 -9.95 0.18 6.50
CA GLY A 87 -8.71 -0.36 5.95
C GLY A 87 -8.31 0.28 4.63
N LEU A 88 -9.26 0.44 3.70
CA LEU A 88 -9.04 1.15 2.43
C LEU A 88 -8.71 2.62 2.64
N ALA A 89 -9.36 3.30 3.59
CA ALA A 89 -9.04 4.68 3.94
C ALA A 89 -7.60 4.82 4.45
N ALA A 90 -7.11 3.86 5.23
CA ALA A 90 -5.70 3.83 5.63
C ALA A 90 -4.76 3.65 4.43
N VAL A 91 -5.10 2.78 3.46
CA VAL A 91 -4.34 2.63 2.21
C VAL A 91 -4.33 3.93 1.40
N VAL A 92 -5.49 4.60 1.29
CA VAL A 92 -5.59 5.92 0.64
C VAL A 92 -4.72 6.94 1.36
N GLY A 93 -4.76 6.98 2.69
CA GLY A 93 -3.92 7.85 3.51
C GLY A 93 -2.42 7.61 3.29
N HIS A 94 -2.00 6.35 3.23
CA HIS A 94 -0.62 5.98 2.94
C HIS A 94 -0.19 6.41 1.53
N ASN A 95 -1.07 6.25 0.54
CA ASN A 95 -0.79 6.60 -0.86
C ASN A 95 -0.79 8.11 -1.09
N TRP A 96 -1.69 8.82 -0.46
CA TRP A 96 -1.89 10.27 -0.59
C TRP A 96 -1.87 10.92 0.80
N SER A 97 -0.68 10.90 1.42
CA SER A 97 -0.48 11.43 2.76
C SER A 97 -0.72 12.95 2.82
N VAL A 98 -1.67 13.36 3.66
CA VAL A 98 -1.93 14.79 3.91
C VAL A 98 -0.69 15.50 4.46
N TRP A 99 0.14 14.81 5.21
CA TRP A 99 1.37 15.37 5.81
C TRP A 99 2.51 15.57 4.81
N LEU A 100 2.42 14.97 3.62
CA LEU A 100 3.41 15.08 2.55
C LEU A 100 2.83 15.74 1.28
N SER A 101 1.84 16.61 1.42
CA SER A 101 1.17 17.25 0.28
C SER A 101 0.66 16.23 -0.74
N PHE A 102 0.06 15.16 -0.24
CA PHE A 102 -0.49 14.03 -0.99
C PHE A 102 0.54 13.20 -1.79
N GLN A 103 1.83 13.28 -1.40
CA GLN A 103 2.92 12.53 -2.03
C GLN A 103 3.39 11.36 -1.13
N GLY A 104 2.54 10.37 -0.93
CA GLY A 104 2.82 9.21 -0.09
C GLY A 104 3.47 8.03 -0.83
N GLY A 105 3.41 6.85 -0.19
CA GLY A 105 3.89 5.58 -0.70
C GLY A 105 2.96 4.91 -1.73
N ARG A 106 3.08 3.58 -1.86
CA ARG A 106 2.30 2.75 -2.81
C ARG A 106 1.30 1.81 -2.12
N GLY A 107 1.17 1.87 -0.80
CA GLY A 107 0.16 1.18 -0.01
C GLY A 107 0.30 -0.34 0.08
N GLY A 108 1.36 -0.95 -0.43
CA GLY A 108 1.48 -2.41 -0.47
C GLY A 108 1.44 -3.05 0.91
N ALA A 109 2.25 -2.59 1.85
CA ALA A 109 2.28 -3.10 3.22
C ALA A 109 0.98 -2.79 3.98
N THR A 110 0.42 -1.60 3.78
CA THR A 110 -0.87 -1.20 4.38
C THR A 110 -2.02 -2.06 3.85
N THR A 111 -2.01 -2.43 2.56
CA THR A 111 -2.96 -3.37 1.95
C THR A 111 -2.82 -4.76 2.57
N VAL A 112 -1.59 -5.27 2.75
CA VAL A 112 -1.36 -6.53 3.49
C VAL A 112 -1.97 -6.45 4.89
N GLY A 113 -1.80 -5.32 5.58
CA GLY A 113 -2.39 -5.09 6.90
C GLY A 113 -3.92 -5.18 6.90
N ALA A 114 -4.58 -4.54 5.96
CA ALA A 114 -6.04 -4.62 5.83
C ALA A 114 -6.51 -6.07 5.60
N PHE A 115 -5.83 -6.81 4.70
CA PHE A 115 -6.14 -8.23 4.46
C PHE A 115 -5.77 -9.14 5.63
N LEU A 116 -4.76 -8.80 6.44
CA LEU A 116 -4.36 -9.60 7.60
C LEU A 116 -5.53 -9.85 8.56
N VAL A 117 -6.41 -8.86 8.68
CA VAL A 117 -7.62 -8.97 9.52
C VAL A 117 -8.84 -9.43 8.72
N ALA A 118 -9.04 -8.91 7.50
CA ALA A 118 -10.22 -9.20 6.68
C ALA A 118 -10.15 -10.60 6.04
N PHE A 119 -8.98 -11.01 5.57
CA PHE A 119 -8.75 -12.27 4.88
C PHE A 119 -7.28 -12.71 5.04
N PRO A 120 -6.89 -13.34 6.18
CA PRO A 120 -5.50 -13.68 6.50
C PRO A 120 -4.77 -14.48 5.42
N LEU A 121 -5.45 -15.40 4.74
CA LEU A 121 -4.85 -16.18 3.65
C LEU A 121 -4.38 -15.28 2.49
N ALA A 122 -5.17 -14.26 2.13
CA ALA A 122 -4.77 -13.28 1.12
C ALA A 122 -3.56 -12.45 1.57
N ALA A 123 -3.50 -12.08 2.85
CA ALA A 123 -2.33 -11.37 3.39
C ALA A 123 -1.06 -12.22 3.31
N VAL A 124 -1.13 -13.49 3.70
CA VAL A 124 -0.01 -14.45 3.57
C VAL A 124 0.39 -14.61 2.11
N TRP A 125 -0.58 -14.81 1.21
CA TRP A 125 -0.36 -14.92 -0.22
C TRP A 125 0.40 -13.72 -0.79
N ILE A 126 -0.10 -12.51 -0.54
CA ILE A 126 0.56 -11.27 -0.99
C ILE A 126 1.97 -11.15 -0.38
N MET A 127 2.14 -11.45 0.91
CA MET A 127 3.43 -11.37 1.59
C MET A 127 4.46 -12.34 0.99
N VAL A 128 4.08 -13.59 0.69
CA VAL A 128 4.97 -14.56 0.04
C VAL A 128 5.46 -14.02 -1.29
N PHE A 129 4.57 -13.48 -2.14
CA PHE A 129 4.96 -12.93 -3.43
C PHE A 129 5.81 -11.67 -3.33
N VAL A 130 5.59 -10.83 -2.31
CA VAL A 130 6.45 -9.66 -2.02
C VAL A 130 7.85 -10.11 -1.62
N LEU A 131 7.97 -11.12 -0.74
CA LEU A 131 9.27 -11.63 -0.30
C LEU A 131 10.03 -12.33 -1.43
N VAL A 132 9.36 -13.23 -2.17
CA VAL A 132 9.94 -13.90 -3.34
C VAL A 132 10.35 -12.86 -4.39
N GLY A 133 9.47 -11.90 -4.70
CA GLY A 133 9.74 -10.83 -5.65
C GLY A 133 10.92 -9.95 -5.23
N GLY A 134 11.06 -9.70 -3.94
CA GLY A 134 12.23 -8.99 -3.39
C GLY A 134 13.54 -9.77 -3.55
N ALA A 135 13.49 -11.10 -3.45
CA ALA A 135 14.66 -11.98 -3.63
C ALA A 135 15.08 -12.09 -5.11
N VAL A 136 14.11 -12.17 -6.04
CA VAL A 136 14.39 -12.31 -7.48
C VAL A 136 14.38 -10.98 -8.24
N HIS A 137 14.33 -9.83 -7.55
CA HIS A 137 14.28 -8.47 -8.12
C HIS A 137 13.02 -8.17 -8.99
N TRP A 138 11.93 -8.92 -8.77
CA TRP A 138 10.65 -8.82 -9.46
C TRP A 138 9.50 -8.45 -8.50
N ALA A 139 9.78 -7.66 -7.46
CA ALA A 139 8.83 -7.36 -6.40
C ALA A 139 7.51 -6.74 -6.91
N ALA A 140 7.58 -5.79 -7.85
CA ALA A 140 6.39 -5.10 -8.33
C ALA A 140 5.46 -5.98 -9.20
N PRO A 141 5.97 -6.76 -10.18
CA PRO A 141 5.14 -7.70 -10.93
C PRO A 141 4.51 -8.78 -10.05
N LEU A 142 5.28 -9.38 -9.15
CA LEU A 142 4.81 -10.45 -8.29
C LEU A 142 3.81 -9.95 -7.24
N HIS A 143 4.03 -8.76 -6.68
CA HIS A 143 3.02 -8.10 -5.83
C HIS A 143 1.72 -7.84 -6.59
N ALA A 144 1.81 -7.32 -7.83
CA ALA A 144 0.61 -7.10 -8.65
C ALA A 144 -0.14 -8.40 -8.94
N PHE A 145 0.59 -9.46 -9.34
CA PHE A 145 0.01 -10.78 -9.57
C PHE A 145 -0.73 -11.28 -8.32
N ALA A 146 -0.08 -11.21 -7.16
CA ALA A 146 -0.70 -11.66 -5.91
C ALA A 146 -1.99 -10.88 -5.59
N VAL A 147 -1.98 -9.55 -5.70
CA VAL A 147 -3.17 -8.73 -5.42
C VAL A 147 -4.28 -8.98 -6.44
N LEU A 148 -3.95 -9.12 -7.74
CA LEU A 148 -4.91 -9.39 -8.81
C LEU A 148 -5.61 -10.74 -8.66
N THR A 149 -4.99 -11.72 -8.01
CA THR A 149 -5.57 -13.05 -7.79
C THR A 149 -6.43 -13.15 -6.52
N VAL A 150 -6.39 -12.17 -5.60
CA VAL A 150 -7.19 -12.20 -4.36
C VAL A 150 -8.71 -12.31 -4.62
N PRO A 151 -9.32 -11.61 -5.61
CA PRO A 151 -10.74 -11.81 -5.93
C PRO A 151 -11.10 -13.25 -6.24
N LEU A 152 -10.23 -13.99 -6.96
CA LEU A 152 -10.45 -15.40 -7.29
C LEU A 152 -10.43 -16.27 -6.02
N TRP A 153 -9.50 -16.01 -5.10
CA TRP A 153 -9.47 -16.68 -3.79
C TRP A 153 -10.72 -16.34 -2.96
N SER A 154 -11.18 -15.08 -3.00
CA SER A 154 -12.39 -14.65 -2.30
C SER A 154 -13.63 -15.41 -2.78
N LEU A 155 -13.77 -15.60 -4.10
CA LEU A 155 -14.87 -16.35 -4.70
C LEU A 155 -14.75 -17.85 -4.45
N ALA A 156 -13.56 -18.45 -4.68
CA ALA A 156 -13.32 -19.88 -4.54
C ALA A 156 -13.51 -20.39 -3.10
N LEU A 157 -13.27 -19.52 -2.10
CA LEU A 157 -13.42 -19.83 -0.68
C LEU A 157 -14.72 -19.26 -0.08
N GLU A 158 -15.66 -18.85 -0.94
CA GLU A 158 -17.00 -18.37 -0.55
C GLU A 158 -16.96 -17.28 0.55
N ARG A 159 -15.98 -16.36 0.44
CA ARG A 159 -15.83 -15.29 1.44
C ARG A 159 -16.97 -14.27 1.32
N PRO A 160 -17.34 -13.58 2.41
CA PRO A 160 -18.34 -12.53 2.36
C PRO A 160 -18.11 -11.53 1.23
N PRO A 161 -19.15 -11.03 0.56
CA PRO A 161 -18.99 -10.09 -0.57
C PRO A 161 -18.15 -8.84 -0.24
N ALA A 162 -18.15 -8.42 1.02
CA ALA A 162 -17.33 -7.30 1.49
C ALA A 162 -15.83 -7.53 1.27
N VAL A 163 -15.36 -8.79 1.35
CA VAL A 163 -13.95 -9.15 1.07
C VAL A 163 -13.63 -8.98 -0.41
N LEU A 164 -14.56 -9.37 -1.29
CA LEU A 164 -14.42 -9.16 -2.73
C LEU A 164 -14.32 -7.67 -3.07
N TYR A 165 -15.20 -6.84 -2.48
CA TYR A 165 -15.15 -5.39 -2.69
C TYR A 165 -13.85 -4.77 -2.16
N LEU A 166 -13.35 -5.22 -1.00
CA LEU A 166 -12.04 -4.82 -0.50
C LEU A 166 -10.92 -5.15 -1.52
N ALA A 167 -10.94 -6.36 -2.09
CA ALA A 167 -9.94 -6.80 -3.06
C ALA A 167 -9.98 -5.98 -4.35
N LEU A 168 -11.17 -5.75 -4.90
CA LEU A 168 -11.35 -4.94 -6.11
C LEU A 168 -10.93 -3.49 -5.89
N ALA A 169 -11.27 -2.90 -4.75
CA ALA A 169 -10.87 -1.56 -4.39
C ALA A 169 -9.34 -1.45 -4.17
N ALA A 170 -8.71 -2.46 -3.56
CA ALA A 170 -7.25 -2.49 -3.42
C ALA A 170 -6.54 -2.56 -4.76
N ILE A 171 -7.05 -3.36 -5.72
CA ILE A 171 -6.57 -3.40 -7.11
C ILE A 171 -6.69 -2.02 -7.76
N PHE A 172 -7.86 -1.40 -7.66
CA PHE A 172 -8.10 -0.07 -8.23
C PHE A 172 -7.11 0.96 -7.68
N LEU A 173 -6.95 1.03 -6.35
CA LEU A 173 -6.01 1.95 -5.70
C LEU A 173 -4.56 1.69 -6.13
N MET A 174 -4.16 0.44 -6.27
CA MET A 174 -2.83 0.06 -6.76
C MET A 174 -2.59 0.60 -8.19
N PHE A 175 -3.55 0.42 -9.09
CA PHE A 175 -3.43 0.92 -10.47
C PHE A 175 -3.42 2.44 -10.54
N VAL A 176 -4.35 3.11 -9.83
CA VAL A 176 -4.39 4.59 -9.76
C VAL A 176 -3.05 5.14 -9.29
N LYS A 177 -2.47 4.54 -8.24
CA LYS A 177 -1.19 5.00 -7.70
C LYS A 177 -0.01 4.77 -8.64
N ARG A 178 -0.01 3.67 -9.40
CA ARG A 178 1.00 3.41 -10.43
C ARG A 178 0.88 4.38 -11.62
N LEU A 179 -0.34 4.70 -12.05
CA LEU A 179 -0.60 5.67 -13.10
C LEU A 179 -0.22 7.10 -12.69
N GLU A 180 -0.54 7.51 -11.46
CA GLU A 180 -0.20 8.83 -10.93
C GLU A 180 1.30 9.11 -10.96
N ALA A 181 2.11 8.12 -10.62
CA ALA A 181 3.57 8.26 -10.66
C ALA A 181 4.08 8.69 -12.05
N ASN A 182 3.35 8.35 -13.12
CA ASN A 182 3.70 8.70 -14.49
C ASN A 182 3.48 10.18 -14.85
N VAL A 183 2.59 10.87 -14.14
CA VAL A 183 2.21 12.26 -14.47
C VAL A 183 3.21 13.26 -13.86
N ARG A 184 3.91 12.87 -12.80
CA ARG A 184 4.75 13.79 -12.02
C ARG A 184 6.12 14.11 -12.62
N PHE A 185 6.61 13.29 -13.55
CA PHE A 185 7.93 13.49 -14.16
C PHE A 185 7.77 13.81 -15.66
N ALA A 186 8.36 14.92 -16.08
CA ALA A 186 8.42 15.27 -17.48
C ALA A 186 9.21 14.18 -18.25
N THR A 187 8.50 13.38 -19.03
CA THR A 187 9.09 12.33 -19.84
C THR A 187 9.38 12.87 -21.23
N PRO A 188 10.59 12.70 -21.76
CA PRO A 188 10.90 13.06 -23.13
C PRO A 188 9.90 12.42 -24.11
N PRO A 189 9.47 13.12 -25.17
CA PRO A 189 8.41 12.63 -26.05
C PRO A 189 8.68 11.26 -26.68
N GLY A 190 9.95 10.90 -26.93
CA GLY A 190 10.34 9.61 -27.51
C GLY A 190 10.34 8.43 -26.56
N GLU A 191 10.35 8.66 -25.24
CA GLU A 191 10.51 7.61 -24.21
C GLU A 191 9.18 7.29 -23.48
N ARG A 192 8.09 7.97 -23.82
CA ARG A 192 6.81 7.86 -23.10
C ARG A 192 6.30 6.41 -22.98
N ALA A 193 6.30 5.66 -24.07
CA ALA A 193 5.78 4.30 -24.08
C ALA A 193 6.60 3.35 -23.21
N GLU A 194 7.94 3.49 -23.21
CA GLU A 194 8.82 2.68 -22.37
C GLU A 194 8.68 3.03 -20.89
N VAL A 195 8.59 4.29 -20.55
CA VAL A 195 8.35 4.77 -19.18
C VAL A 195 7.01 4.26 -18.67
N TRP A 196 5.93 4.34 -19.45
CA TRP A 196 4.63 3.78 -19.11
C TRP A 196 4.71 2.28 -18.83
N ARG A 197 5.36 1.52 -19.73
CA ARG A 197 5.56 0.09 -19.58
C ARG A 197 6.34 -0.23 -18.31
N ASN A 198 7.47 0.43 -18.07
CA ASN A 198 8.33 0.17 -16.92
C ASN A 198 7.62 0.49 -15.59
N ARG A 199 6.81 1.52 -15.55
CA ARG A 199 6.05 1.88 -14.35
C ARG A 199 4.88 0.95 -14.08
N LEU A 200 4.12 0.57 -15.11
CA LEU A 200 3.00 -0.36 -14.94
C LEU A 200 3.48 -1.75 -14.54
N LEU A 201 4.54 -2.26 -15.18
CA LEU A 201 5.02 -3.61 -14.98
C LEU A 201 6.07 -3.70 -13.87
N LEU A 202 7.05 -2.81 -13.86
CA LEU A 202 8.24 -2.91 -13.00
C LEU A 202 8.21 -1.95 -11.81
N ASP A 203 7.25 -1.02 -11.78
CA ASP A 203 7.14 -0.01 -10.75
C ASP A 203 8.45 0.82 -10.56
N ARG A 204 9.13 1.10 -11.67
CA ARG A 204 10.40 1.85 -11.74
C ARG A 204 10.26 3.02 -12.70
N ASP A 205 10.90 4.15 -12.35
CA ASP A 205 10.89 5.33 -13.21
C ASP A 205 11.85 5.20 -14.39
N TYR A 206 13.03 4.62 -14.17
CA TYR A 206 14.04 4.35 -15.21
C TYR A 206 14.95 3.18 -14.82
N ARG A 207 15.36 2.37 -15.86
CA ARG A 207 16.45 1.37 -16.00
C ARG A 207 16.71 0.41 -14.86
#